data_a07a60d4178f6a28747ab23d916cbf86
#
_entry.id   a07a60d4178f6a28747ab23d916cbf86
#
_cell.length_a   1.000
_cell.length_b   1.000
_cell.length_c   1.000
_cell.angle_alpha   90.00
_cell.angle_beta   90.00
_cell.angle_gamma   90.00
#
_symmetry.space_group_name_H-M   'P 1'
#
loop_
_entity.id
_entity.type
_entity.pdbx_description
1 polymer ?
#
loop_
_entity_poly.entity_id
_entity_poly.type
_entity_poly.pdbx_seq_one_letter_code
_entity_poly.pdbx_strand_id
1 'polypeptide(L)'
;MKQRRKRDIGAGEKSARARSQAAAGTGEKPARARVIAVAGAGGKSTFIDREAEAAVSEGKKVAVTTTTHIYDPRVRTGETDTWTGDERQPVCTADGADFFGTAAGDGKLGPVSAACFRDICARYDVVFVEADGSHFMPAKIPVGREPVLPENTDRLVVVMGKHAVGRPPEAVLQHYGEVRPEWISAGSPLTEGDLRLIAQNCYIKPVRRTHPTLPVSVYLSDLYRSGHADGVKDITLVLMASGFGRRYSRTKNKLLEPFHGESVWARTLQNIRRAADILKKETSIRPHIKLVTRLTEIMERAAGLRMDDLQILYNSMAEEGITSSIRTGTRAALLDGSQGVLFFAADMPYLGGNDIARFIRDFVSSGKTYGCMACRDTAARQDAGAPGVFTSVPGAFRLTDPLVRDQLLALKGDRGAMRIIRRYPWDTYYYYIEKRYLEDIDLPSDLD
;
A
#
# COMPACT_ATOMS: atom_id res chain seq x y z
N MET A 1 -10.95 25.19 59.70
CA MET A 1 -9.64 24.56 59.58
C MET A 1 -9.59 23.80 58.25
N LYS A 2 -8.98 24.37 57.23
CA LYS A 2 -8.77 23.79 55.89
C LYS A 2 -7.28 23.76 55.61
N GLN A 3 -6.64 22.61 55.69
CA GLN A 3 -5.28 22.42 55.18
C GLN A 3 -5.32 21.90 53.75
N ARG A 4 -4.82 22.72 52.81
CA ARG A 4 -4.53 22.34 51.44
C ARG A 4 -3.18 21.62 51.38
N ARG A 5 -3.18 20.38 50.87
CA ARG A 5 -1.95 19.67 50.48
C ARG A 5 -1.40 20.25 49.20
N LYS A 6 -0.20 20.85 49.25
CA LYS A 6 0.65 21.09 48.10
C LYS A 6 1.16 19.75 47.58
N ARG A 7 0.94 19.44 46.31
CA ARG A 7 1.55 18.30 45.62
C ARG A 7 2.87 18.74 45.03
N ASP A 8 3.93 17.99 45.31
CA ASP A 8 5.30 18.16 44.82
C ASP A 8 5.35 18.01 43.29
N ILE A 9 5.73 19.08 42.58
CA ILE A 9 6.08 19.11 41.13
C ILE A 9 7.62 19.13 41.00
N GLY A 10 8.33 18.39 41.83
CA GLY A 10 9.79 18.44 41.85
C GLY A 10 10.52 17.15 41.45
N ALA A 11 9.78 16.02 41.24
CA ALA A 11 10.41 14.73 40.97
C ALA A 11 10.62 14.37 39.50
N GLY A 12 9.96 15.06 38.57
CA GLY A 12 10.06 14.78 37.13
C GLY A 12 11.31 15.34 36.44
N GLU A 13 11.76 16.51 36.84
CA GLU A 13 12.91 17.15 36.19
C GLU A 13 14.28 16.59 36.59
N LYS A 14 14.41 16.02 37.78
CA LYS A 14 15.65 15.35 38.22
C LYS A 14 15.86 13.99 37.57
N SER A 15 14.79 13.29 37.18
CA SER A 15 14.87 12.01 36.47
C SER A 15 15.26 12.16 34.99
N ALA A 16 14.82 13.23 34.32
CA ALA A 16 15.19 13.53 32.95
C ALA A 16 16.68 13.97 32.82
N ARG A 17 17.18 14.76 33.78
CA ARG A 17 18.60 15.14 33.81
C ARG A 17 19.55 14.01 34.18
N ALA A 18 19.14 13.06 35.03
CA ALA A 18 19.96 11.91 35.38
C ALA A 18 20.05 10.86 34.25
N ARG A 19 19.04 10.77 33.37
CA ARG A 19 19.08 9.89 32.17
C ARG A 19 19.95 10.48 31.06
N SER A 20 20.11 11.79 30.97
CA SER A 20 20.97 12.44 30.00
C SER A 20 22.47 12.37 30.32
N GLN A 21 22.82 12.04 31.57
CA GLN A 21 24.24 11.92 32.00
C GLN A 21 24.76 10.47 32.09
N ALA A 22 23.90 9.45 31.96
CA ALA A 22 24.30 8.05 32.03
C ALA A 22 24.58 7.40 30.65
N ALA A 23 24.42 8.13 29.55
CA ALA A 23 24.70 7.64 28.19
C ALA A 23 25.96 8.27 27.55
N ALA A 24 26.88 8.79 28.35
CA ALA A 24 28.22 9.15 27.87
C ALA A 24 29.13 7.91 27.95
N GLY A 25 28.79 6.87 27.17
CA GLY A 25 29.74 5.87 26.77
C GLY A 25 30.74 6.52 25.83
N THR A 26 32.03 6.46 26.17
CA THR A 26 33.19 6.87 25.38
C THR A 26 33.35 6.03 24.11
N GLY A 27 32.37 6.13 23.18
CA GLY A 27 32.49 5.65 21.83
C GLY A 27 32.85 6.83 20.94
N GLU A 28 34.05 6.84 20.40
CA GLU A 28 34.39 7.73 19.30
C GLU A 28 33.32 7.65 18.25
N LYS A 29 32.70 8.78 17.90
CA LYS A 29 31.72 8.88 16.81
C LYS A 29 32.42 8.31 15.57
N PRO A 30 31.85 7.32 14.86
CA PRO A 30 32.48 6.81 13.66
C PRO A 30 32.77 8.00 12.71
N ALA A 31 33.94 8.03 12.10
CA ALA A 31 34.42 9.15 11.28
C ALA A 31 33.45 9.49 10.12
N ARG A 32 32.52 8.61 9.79
CA ARG A 32 31.43 8.77 8.83
C ARG A 32 30.26 7.83 9.13
N ALA A 33 29.09 8.11 8.57
CA ALA A 33 27.94 7.23 8.66
C ALA A 33 28.23 5.83 8.08
N ARG A 34 27.58 4.82 8.66
CA ARG A 34 27.48 3.50 8.07
C ARG A 34 26.44 3.52 6.95
N VAL A 35 26.84 3.30 5.70
CA VAL A 35 25.99 3.31 4.53
C VAL A 35 25.55 1.89 4.17
N ILE A 36 24.25 1.63 4.18
CA ILE A 36 23.64 0.33 3.87
C ILE A 36 22.78 0.50 2.63
N ALA A 37 23.25 -0.03 1.50
CA ALA A 37 22.46 -0.09 0.27
C ALA A 37 21.51 -1.29 0.31
N VAL A 38 20.26 -1.08 -0.14
CA VAL A 38 19.21 -2.10 -0.19
C VAL A 38 18.70 -2.21 -1.63
N ALA A 39 18.85 -3.37 -2.23
CA ALA A 39 18.44 -3.66 -3.60
C ALA A 39 17.53 -4.89 -3.65
N GLY A 40 16.98 -5.18 -4.84
CA GLY A 40 16.08 -6.32 -5.06
C GLY A 40 14.61 -5.94 -5.06
N ALA A 41 13.74 -6.85 -4.64
CA ALA A 41 12.29 -6.64 -4.69
C ALA A 41 11.57 -7.43 -3.59
N GLY A 42 10.30 -7.06 -3.35
CA GLY A 42 9.43 -7.81 -2.43
C GLY A 42 9.73 -7.57 -0.96
N GLY A 43 9.86 -6.29 -0.55
CA GLY A 43 9.97 -5.92 0.86
C GLY A 43 11.14 -5.02 1.22
N LYS A 44 11.76 -4.31 0.26
CA LYS A 44 12.86 -3.36 0.53
C LYS A 44 12.49 -2.29 1.54
N SER A 45 11.42 -1.54 1.26
CA SER A 45 11.01 -0.42 2.12
C SER A 45 10.72 -0.91 3.54
N THR A 46 10.00 -2.04 3.70
CA THR A 46 9.74 -2.62 5.02
C THR A 46 11.00 -3.13 5.70
N PHE A 47 11.96 -3.65 4.94
CA PHE A 47 13.28 -3.99 5.49
C PHE A 47 13.98 -2.74 6.01
N ILE A 48 13.99 -1.65 5.21
CA ILE A 48 14.58 -0.36 5.58
C ILE A 48 13.89 0.20 6.83
N ASP A 49 12.56 0.26 6.84
CA ASP A 49 11.78 0.80 7.97
C ASP A 49 12.11 0.05 9.27
N ARG A 50 12.10 -1.28 9.26
CA ARG A 50 12.43 -2.11 10.43
C ARG A 50 13.87 -1.93 10.93
N GLU A 51 14.84 -1.91 10.03
CA GLU A 51 16.25 -1.74 10.41
C GLU A 51 16.53 -0.30 10.87
N ALA A 52 15.82 0.69 10.28
CA ALA A 52 15.89 2.08 10.69
C ALA A 52 15.29 2.26 12.10
N GLU A 53 14.11 1.71 12.37
CA GLU A 53 13.47 1.72 13.70
C GLU A 53 14.37 1.07 14.76
N ALA A 54 14.97 -0.07 14.44
CA ALA A 54 15.92 -0.74 15.33
C ALA A 54 17.13 0.15 15.64
N ALA A 55 17.71 0.79 14.62
CA ALA A 55 18.85 1.68 14.81
C ALA A 55 18.48 2.94 15.61
N VAL A 56 17.29 3.52 15.39
CA VAL A 56 16.77 4.65 16.18
C VAL A 56 16.57 4.22 17.65
N SER A 57 16.06 3.01 17.89
CA SER A 57 15.87 2.46 19.24
C SER A 57 17.20 2.27 19.98
N GLU A 58 18.30 2.08 19.24
CA GLU A 58 19.68 2.06 19.77
C GLU A 58 20.27 3.46 19.99
N GLY A 59 19.49 4.52 19.76
CA GLY A 59 19.90 5.93 19.94
C GLY A 59 20.72 6.49 18.79
N LYS A 60 20.75 5.84 17.62
CA LYS A 60 21.46 6.31 16.43
C LYS A 60 20.62 7.33 15.66
N LYS A 61 21.31 8.30 15.03
CA LYS A 61 20.71 9.19 14.03
C LYS A 61 20.65 8.44 12.70
N VAL A 62 19.44 8.27 12.17
CA VAL A 62 19.21 7.47 10.95
C VAL A 62 18.68 8.35 9.83
N ALA A 63 19.26 8.22 8.64
CA ALA A 63 18.74 8.79 7.40
C ALA A 63 18.34 7.70 6.40
N VAL A 64 17.33 7.99 5.59
CA VAL A 64 16.88 7.15 4.49
C VAL A 64 16.86 7.98 3.21
N THR A 65 17.40 7.43 2.12
CA THR A 65 17.41 8.08 0.80
C THR A 65 17.39 7.03 -0.32
N THR A 66 17.52 7.45 -1.56
CA THR A 66 17.52 6.57 -2.74
C THR A 66 18.55 7.00 -3.77
N THR A 67 19.04 6.08 -4.57
CA THR A 67 19.81 6.36 -5.80
C THR A 67 18.96 6.23 -7.07
N THR A 68 17.70 5.86 -6.93
CA THR A 68 16.73 5.73 -8.03
C THR A 68 15.47 6.55 -7.73
N HIS A 69 14.35 5.90 -7.44
CA HIS A 69 13.11 6.57 -7.04
C HIS A 69 12.44 5.75 -5.94
N ILE A 70 12.11 6.41 -4.83
CA ILE A 70 11.33 5.84 -3.73
C ILE A 70 9.98 6.55 -3.64
N TYR A 71 8.94 5.88 -3.13
CA TYR A 71 7.70 6.58 -2.80
C TYR A 71 7.93 7.58 -1.68
N ASP A 72 7.31 8.75 -1.83
CA ASP A 72 7.34 9.79 -0.82
C ASP A 72 6.72 9.26 0.48
N PRO A 73 7.46 9.18 1.58
CA PRO A 73 6.96 8.63 2.84
C PRO A 73 5.78 9.44 3.42
N ARG A 74 5.62 10.73 3.08
CA ARG A 74 4.47 11.56 3.47
C ARG A 74 3.16 11.00 2.95
N VAL A 75 3.17 10.29 1.82
CA VAL A 75 1.99 9.59 1.29
C VAL A 75 1.52 8.49 2.25
N ARG A 76 2.43 7.92 3.05
CA ARG A 76 2.13 6.89 4.06
C ARG A 76 1.69 7.50 5.40
N THR A 77 2.34 8.58 5.82
CA THR A 77 2.08 9.23 7.13
C THR A 77 0.88 10.18 7.10
N GLY A 78 0.39 10.56 5.92
CA GLY A 78 -0.71 11.53 5.79
C GLY A 78 -0.29 12.98 6.09
N GLU A 79 1.00 13.24 6.25
CA GLU A 79 1.52 14.59 6.47
C GLU A 79 1.31 15.47 5.23
N THR A 80 0.66 16.61 5.43
CA THR A 80 0.49 17.63 4.42
C THR A 80 1.56 18.72 4.59
N ASP A 81 2.43 18.76 3.65
CA ASP A 81 3.26 19.84 3.13
C ASP A 81 3.75 20.97 4.04
N THR A 82 5.01 20.80 4.50
CA THR A 82 5.89 21.94 4.80
C THR A 82 7.25 21.81 4.11
N TRP A 83 7.49 20.75 3.34
CA TRP A 83 8.77 20.55 2.67
C TRP A 83 8.94 21.53 1.49
N THR A 84 10.03 22.30 1.52
CA THR A 84 10.31 23.37 0.56
C THR A 84 10.89 22.88 -0.78
N GLY A 85 11.14 21.56 -0.93
CA GLY A 85 11.84 20.99 -2.08
C GLY A 85 13.38 21.05 -1.95
N ASP A 86 13.92 21.56 -0.86
CA ASP A 86 15.36 21.58 -0.60
C ASP A 86 15.84 20.17 -0.20
N GLU A 87 16.69 19.55 -1.01
CA GLU A 87 17.26 18.22 -0.77
C GLU A 87 18.11 18.11 0.51
N ARG A 88 18.52 19.25 1.10
CA ARG A 88 19.32 19.30 2.32
C ARG A 88 18.48 19.20 3.59
N GLN A 89 17.18 19.37 3.46
CA GLN A 89 16.21 19.21 4.54
C GLN A 89 15.52 17.87 4.43
N PRO A 90 15.21 17.18 5.53
CA PRO A 90 14.42 15.96 5.47
C PRO A 90 13.03 16.28 4.90
N VAL A 91 12.55 15.43 4.05
CA VAL A 91 11.18 15.47 3.49
C VAL A 91 10.17 15.28 4.61
N CYS A 92 10.45 14.33 5.49
CA CYS A 92 9.73 14.07 6.73
C CYS A 92 10.60 13.23 7.66
N THR A 93 10.17 13.13 8.92
CA THR A 93 10.72 12.18 9.90
C THR A 93 9.64 11.12 10.17
N ALA A 94 9.94 9.87 9.90
CA ALA A 94 9.03 8.75 10.20
C ALA A 94 9.75 7.75 11.12
N ASP A 95 9.10 7.37 12.21
CA ASP A 95 9.62 6.45 13.22
C ASP A 95 11.03 6.84 13.74
N GLY A 96 11.31 8.17 13.77
CA GLY A 96 12.58 8.73 14.21
C GLY A 96 13.71 8.70 13.16
N ALA A 97 13.46 8.24 11.95
CA ALA A 97 14.38 8.32 10.82
C ALA A 97 14.03 9.47 9.88
N ASP A 98 15.02 10.20 9.41
CA ASP A 98 14.87 11.31 8.50
C ASP A 98 14.98 10.87 7.04
N PHE A 99 13.97 11.17 6.23
CA PHE A 99 13.91 10.83 4.82
C PHE A 99 14.38 11.99 3.95
N PHE A 100 15.27 11.70 2.99
CA PHE A 100 15.84 12.69 2.06
C PHE A 100 15.59 12.29 0.60
N GLY A 101 15.35 13.30 -0.24
CA GLY A 101 15.18 13.08 -1.68
C GLY A 101 14.94 14.39 -2.40
N THR A 102 14.80 14.32 -3.72
CA THR A 102 14.35 15.42 -4.59
C THR A 102 12.94 15.13 -5.08
N ALA A 103 12.16 16.15 -5.37
CA ALA A 103 10.83 15.97 -5.95
C ALA A 103 10.95 15.33 -7.35
N ALA A 104 10.43 14.13 -7.52
CA ALA A 104 10.52 13.39 -8.79
C ALA A 104 9.17 13.31 -9.53
N GLY A 105 8.15 14.04 -9.05
CA GLY A 105 6.79 13.92 -9.55
C GLY A 105 6.13 12.60 -9.13
N ASP A 106 4.84 12.47 -9.40
CA ASP A 106 4.10 11.22 -9.21
C ASP A 106 4.09 10.65 -7.78
N GLY A 107 4.29 11.51 -6.73
CA GLY A 107 4.38 11.06 -5.34
C GLY A 107 5.63 10.23 -5.06
N LYS A 108 6.72 10.50 -5.77
CA LYS A 108 8.01 9.87 -5.60
C LYS A 108 9.09 10.89 -5.26
N LEU A 109 10.10 10.42 -4.55
CA LEU A 109 11.35 11.12 -4.33
C LEU A 109 12.44 10.50 -5.23
N GLY A 110 13.22 11.36 -5.84
CA GLY A 110 14.43 11.01 -6.57
C GLY A 110 15.67 11.09 -5.70
N PRO A 111 16.85 10.76 -6.26
CA PRO A 111 18.11 10.80 -5.56
C PRO A 111 18.51 12.24 -5.16
N VAL A 112 19.17 12.38 -4.03
CA VAL A 112 19.84 13.62 -3.65
C VAL A 112 21.15 13.78 -4.43
N SER A 113 21.67 15.00 -4.54
CA SER A 113 22.96 15.25 -5.14
C SER A 113 24.11 14.58 -4.35
N ALA A 114 25.22 14.31 -5.02
CA ALA A 114 26.41 13.74 -4.36
C ALA A 114 26.94 14.63 -3.22
N ALA A 115 26.79 15.95 -3.32
CA ALA A 115 27.18 16.87 -2.26
C ALA A 115 26.25 16.72 -1.05
N CYS A 116 24.92 16.70 -1.27
CA CYS A 116 23.95 16.50 -0.21
C CYS A 116 24.13 15.11 0.46
N PHE A 117 24.38 14.05 -0.33
CA PHE A 117 24.65 12.72 0.21
C PHE A 117 25.86 12.70 1.16
N ARG A 118 26.95 13.39 0.81
CA ARG A 118 28.13 13.52 1.70
C ARG A 118 27.79 14.26 3.00
N ASP A 119 26.98 15.33 2.89
CA ASP A 119 26.52 16.10 4.06
C ASP A 119 25.61 15.25 4.98
N ILE A 120 24.75 14.41 4.40
CA ILE A 120 23.95 13.42 5.16
C ILE A 120 24.89 12.45 5.88
N CYS A 121 25.86 11.86 5.18
CA CYS A 121 26.80 10.93 5.78
C CYS A 121 27.67 11.55 6.90
N ALA A 122 27.87 12.86 6.90
CA ALA A 122 28.57 13.55 7.98
C ALA A 122 27.72 13.80 9.23
N ARG A 123 26.39 13.85 9.09
CA ARG A 123 25.44 14.20 10.17
C ARG A 123 24.76 13.03 10.84
N TYR A 124 24.68 11.89 10.17
CA TYR A 124 23.96 10.69 10.61
C TYR A 124 24.94 9.57 10.97
N ASP A 125 24.48 8.63 11.79
CA ASP A 125 25.24 7.46 12.18
C ASP A 125 25.02 6.30 11.21
N VAL A 126 23.80 6.18 10.69
CA VAL A 126 23.40 5.15 9.70
C VAL A 126 22.62 5.81 8.56
N VAL A 127 22.94 5.43 7.33
CA VAL A 127 22.22 5.86 6.13
C VAL A 127 21.75 4.63 5.36
N PHE A 128 20.45 4.45 5.25
CA PHE A 128 19.86 3.45 4.36
C PHE A 128 19.61 4.05 2.98
N VAL A 129 19.96 3.31 1.93
CA VAL A 129 19.82 3.77 0.54
C VAL A 129 19.10 2.73 -0.29
N GLU A 130 17.90 3.06 -0.80
CA GLU A 130 17.24 2.19 -1.78
C GLU A 130 17.96 2.31 -3.12
N ALA A 131 18.61 1.20 -3.56
CA ALA A 131 19.59 1.20 -4.65
C ALA A 131 19.03 0.73 -6.00
N ASP A 132 17.77 0.32 -6.07
CA ASP A 132 17.06 -0.03 -7.30
C ASP A 132 15.54 0.12 -7.18
N GLY A 133 14.83 0.24 -8.33
CA GLY A 133 13.37 0.25 -8.39
C GLY A 133 12.80 -1.15 -8.60
N SER A 134 11.70 -1.52 -7.96
CA SER A 134 11.14 -2.89 -8.03
C SER A 134 9.75 -2.98 -8.63
N HIS A 135 9.11 -1.89 -9.00
CA HIS A 135 7.75 -1.85 -9.57
C HIS A 135 6.75 -2.78 -8.86
N PHE A 136 6.90 -2.94 -7.53
CA PHE A 136 6.07 -3.80 -6.68
C PHE A 136 6.12 -5.30 -7.00
N MET A 137 7.13 -5.76 -7.73
CA MET A 137 7.28 -7.19 -7.97
C MET A 137 7.90 -7.90 -6.75
N PRO A 138 7.54 -9.19 -6.52
CA PRO A 138 8.09 -9.97 -5.41
C PRO A 138 9.59 -10.24 -5.50
N ALA A 139 10.09 -10.42 -6.71
CA ALA A 139 11.50 -10.62 -6.98
C ALA A 139 11.90 -9.85 -8.26
N LYS A 140 13.20 -9.68 -8.46
CA LYS A 140 13.73 -8.88 -9.56
C LYS A 140 15.06 -9.41 -10.06
N ILE A 141 15.24 -9.38 -11.39
CA ILE A 141 16.54 -9.44 -12.05
C ILE A 141 16.96 -8.00 -12.34
N PRO A 142 18.09 -7.51 -11.83
CA PRO A 142 18.55 -6.16 -12.13
C PRO A 142 18.94 -6.06 -13.60
N VAL A 143 18.70 -4.89 -14.20
CA VAL A 143 19.07 -4.59 -15.59
C VAL A 143 19.87 -3.30 -15.67
N GLY A 144 20.69 -3.17 -16.74
CA GLY A 144 21.49 -1.98 -16.95
C GLY A 144 22.56 -1.79 -15.87
N ARG A 145 22.45 -0.67 -15.13
CA ARG A 145 23.42 -0.29 -14.07
C ARG A 145 22.95 -0.65 -12.65
N GLU A 146 21.87 -1.39 -12.51
CA GLU A 146 21.33 -1.75 -11.19
C GLU A 146 22.12 -2.89 -10.53
N PRO A 147 22.27 -2.86 -9.20
CA PRO A 147 21.90 -1.77 -8.30
C PRO A 147 22.87 -0.57 -8.41
N VAL A 148 22.35 0.65 -8.27
CA VAL A 148 23.16 1.87 -8.26
C VAL A 148 23.66 2.11 -6.83
N LEU A 149 24.87 1.68 -6.55
CA LEU A 149 25.48 1.82 -5.23
C LEU A 149 26.06 3.22 -5.05
N PRO A 150 25.74 3.93 -3.95
CA PRO A 150 26.40 5.19 -3.63
C PRO A 150 27.87 4.96 -3.27
N GLU A 151 28.67 6.02 -3.44
CA GLU A 151 30.04 6.02 -2.93
C GLU A 151 30.04 5.72 -1.42
N ASN A 152 31.05 5.00 -0.95
CA ASN A 152 31.20 4.63 0.46
C ASN A 152 30.13 3.67 1.00
N THR A 153 29.49 2.87 0.17
CA THR A 153 28.61 1.77 0.62
C THR A 153 29.40 0.78 1.48
N ASP A 154 28.99 0.57 2.72
CA ASP A 154 29.60 -0.36 3.64
C ASP A 154 29.02 -1.77 3.57
N ARG A 155 27.77 -1.89 3.13
CA ARG A 155 27.06 -3.15 3.00
C ARG A 155 25.97 -3.05 1.93
N LEU A 156 25.81 -4.11 1.16
CA LEU A 156 24.63 -4.31 0.29
C LEU A 156 23.74 -5.40 0.88
N VAL A 157 22.44 -5.13 0.97
CA VAL A 157 21.41 -6.12 1.28
C VAL A 157 20.56 -6.34 0.05
N VAL A 158 20.49 -7.57 -0.44
CA VAL A 158 19.61 -7.97 -1.54
C VAL A 158 18.35 -8.57 -0.96
N VAL A 159 17.22 -7.91 -1.14
CA VAL A 159 15.91 -8.33 -0.64
C VAL A 159 15.19 -9.10 -1.74
N MET A 160 14.65 -10.27 -1.41
CA MET A 160 13.77 -11.08 -2.27
C MET A 160 12.56 -11.52 -1.47
N GLY A 161 11.36 -11.27 -2.01
CA GLY A 161 10.11 -11.66 -1.35
C GLY A 161 9.83 -13.16 -1.50
N LYS A 162 9.73 -13.90 -0.41
CA LYS A 162 9.37 -15.33 -0.41
C LYS A 162 8.00 -15.61 -1.03
N HIS A 163 7.16 -14.59 -1.14
CA HIS A 163 5.88 -14.70 -1.82
C HIS A 163 5.99 -14.93 -3.34
N ALA A 164 7.20 -14.85 -3.91
CA ALA A 164 7.49 -15.33 -5.26
C ALA A 164 7.54 -16.88 -5.34
N VAL A 165 7.81 -17.56 -4.23
CA VAL A 165 7.92 -19.02 -4.19
C VAL A 165 6.58 -19.68 -4.50
N GLY A 166 6.63 -20.75 -5.28
CA GLY A 166 5.44 -21.48 -5.75
C GLY A 166 4.74 -20.82 -6.94
N ARG A 167 5.35 -19.84 -7.60
CA ARG A 167 4.78 -19.06 -8.70
C ARG A 167 5.67 -19.07 -9.93
N PRO A 168 5.10 -19.01 -11.15
CA PRO A 168 5.90 -18.97 -12.36
C PRO A 168 6.69 -17.65 -12.45
N PRO A 169 7.95 -17.68 -12.93
CA PRO A 169 8.82 -16.52 -12.98
C PRO A 169 8.24 -15.35 -13.78
N GLU A 170 7.50 -15.62 -14.83
CA GLU A 170 6.84 -14.60 -15.67
C GLU A 170 5.87 -13.71 -14.90
N ALA A 171 5.28 -14.24 -13.84
CA ALA A 171 4.27 -13.55 -13.05
C ALA A 171 4.84 -12.75 -11.88
N VAL A 172 6.05 -13.08 -11.40
CA VAL A 172 6.57 -12.59 -10.12
C VAL A 172 8.00 -12.07 -10.17
N LEU A 173 8.70 -12.27 -11.27
CA LEU A 173 10.10 -11.88 -11.42
C LEU A 173 10.21 -10.74 -12.43
N GLN A 174 10.46 -9.54 -11.95
CA GLN A 174 10.66 -8.35 -12.79
C GLN A 174 11.84 -8.57 -13.73
N HIS A 175 11.68 -8.17 -14.99
CA HIS A 175 12.63 -8.31 -16.10
C HIS A 175 12.91 -9.75 -16.53
N TYR A 176 12.14 -10.75 -16.05
CA TYR A 176 12.33 -12.12 -16.51
C TYR A 176 12.17 -12.28 -18.03
N GLY A 177 11.17 -11.62 -18.62
CA GLY A 177 10.91 -11.65 -20.06
C GLY A 177 12.07 -11.08 -20.90
N GLU A 178 12.84 -10.16 -20.36
CA GLU A 178 13.98 -9.50 -21.02
C GLU A 178 15.26 -10.32 -20.92
N VAL A 179 15.52 -10.89 -19.72
CA VAL A 179 16.80 -11.54 -19.40
C VAL A 179 16.75 -13.07 -19.61
N ARG A 180 15.63 -13.71 -19.28
CA ARG A 180 15.39 -15.17 -19.38
C ARG A 180 16.61 -16.02 -19.03
N PRO A 181 17.05 -16.05 -17.76
CA PRO A 181 18.19 -16.86 -17.38
C PRO A 181 17.94 -18.34 -17.69
N GLU A 182 18.86 -19.02 -18.36
CA GLU A 182 18.75 -20.43 -18.76
C GLU A 182 18.53 -21.40 -17.57
N TRP A 183 18.98 -20.98 -16.38
CA TRP A 183 18.84 -21.76 -15.14
C TRP A 183 17.51 -21.53 -14.40
N ILE A 184 16.59 -20.72 -14.95
CA ILE A 184 15.20 -20.58 -14.48
C ILE A 184 14.27 -21.12 -15.58
N SER A 185 13.62 -22.22 -15.33
CA SER A 185 12.68 -22.81 -16.30
C SER A 185 11.41 -21.99 -16.41
N ALA A 186 11.03 -21.62 -17.63
CA ALA A 186 9.78 -20.92 -17.92
C ALA A 186 8.58 -21.77 -17.46
N GLY A 187 7.57 -21.13 -16.87
CA GLY A 187 6.36 -21.79 -16.40
C GLY A 187 6.52 -22.66 -15.14
N SER A 188 7.74 -22.98 -14.71
CA SER A 188 7.95 -23.74 -13.49
C SER A 188 7.86 -22.83 -12.27
N PRO A 189 7.18 -23.24 -11.17
CA PRO A 189 7.13 -22.45 -9.95
C PRO A 189 8.51 -22.21 -9.35
N LEU A 190 8.81 -20.96 -8.99
CA LEU A 190 10.05 -20.59 -8.30
C LEU A 190 10.14 -21.25 -6.93
N THR A 191 11.35 -21.61 -6.54
CA THR A 191 11.69 -22.09 -5.21
C THR A 191 12.48 -21.05 -4.42
N GLU A 192 12.69 -21.24 -3.11
CA GLU A 192 13.65 -20.40 -2.35
C GLU A 192 15.08 -20.53 -2.89
N GLY A 193 15.42 -21.71 -3.42
CA GLY A 193 16.68 -21.93 -4.09
C GLY A 193 16.88 -21.02 -5.29
N ASP A 194 15.82 -20.86 -6.12
CA ASP A 194 15.87 -19.98 -7.28
C ASP A 194 16.03 -18.50 -6.87
N LEU A 195 15.34 -18.04 -5.80
CA LEU A 195 15.54 -16.70 -5.27
C LEU A 195 16.99 -16.47 -4.82
N ARG A 196 17.60 -17.44 -4.17
CA ARG A 196 19.01 -17.36 -3.78
C ARG A 196 19.95 -17.39 -4.98
N LEU A 197 19.64 -18.17 -6.01
CA LEU A 197 20.38 -18.19 -7.28
C LEU A 197 20.28 -16.87 -8.02
N ILE A 198 19.09 -16.24 -8.06
CA ILE A 198 18.91 -14.90 -8.60
C ILE A 198 19.79 -13.90 -7.85
N ALA A 199 19.72 -13.88 -6.53
CA ALA A 199 20.55 -13.01 -5.71
C ALA A 199 22.06 -13.25 -5.97
N GLN A 200 22.47 -14.51 -6.03
CA GLN A 200 23.87 -14.89 -6.26
C GLN A 200 24.38 -14.49 -7.64
N ASN A 201 23.63 -14.82 -8.69
CA ASN A 201 24.07 -14.66 -10.06
C ASN A 201 23.86 -13.25 -10.60
N CYS A 202 22.74 -12.59 -10.21
CA CYS A 202 22.35 -11.31 -10.78
C CYS A 202 22.79 -10.11 -9.91
N TYR A 203 23.03 -10.30 -8.61
CA TYR A 203 23.49 -9.23 -7.71
C TYR A 203 24.90 -9.47 -7.18
N ILE A 204 25.13 -10.57 -6.46
CA ILE A 204 26.39 -10.79 -5.73
C ILE A 204 27.57 -10.89 -6.69
N LYS A 205 27.50 -11.75 -7.70
CA LYS A 205 28.59 -11.93 -8.65
C LYS A 205 28.94 -10.64 -9.43
N PRO A 206 27.95 -9.90 -10.00
CA PRO A 206 28.23 -8.62 -10.66
C PRO A 206 28.85 -7.58 -9.72
N VAL A 207 28.27 -7.41 -8.52
CA VAL A 207 28.77 -6.43 -7.55
C VAL A 207 30.19 -6.76 -7.10
N ARG A 208 30.53 -8.03 -6.86
CA ARG A 208 31.88 -8.43 -6.49
C ARG A 208 32.93 -8.19 -7.55
N ARG A 209 32.55 -8.05 -8.82
CA ARG A 209 33.50 -7.69 -9.89
C ARG A 209 33.98 -6.25 -9.77
N THR A 210 33.12 -5.35 -9.30
CA THR A 210 33.40 -3.91 -9.16
C THR A 210 33.76 -3.54 -7.71
N HIS A 211 33.25 -4.27 -6.73
CA HIS A 211 33.41 -4.04 -5.29
C HIS A 211 33.77 -5.37 -4.59
N PRO A 212 35.02 -5.88 -4.75
CA PRO A 212 35.41 -7.24 -4.32
C PRO A 212 35.25 -7.47 -2.81
N THR A 213 35.45 -6.44 -2.00
CA THR A 213 35.45 -6.49 -0.54
C THR A 213 34.09 -6.09 0.09
N LEU A 214 33.12 -5.63 -0.72
CA LEU A 214 31.82 -5.19 -0.21
C LEU A 214 31.06 -6.37 0.40
N PRO A 215 30.68 -6.31 1.70
CA PRO A 215 29.82 -7.29 2.31
C PRO A 215 28.44 -7.29 1.65
N VAL A 216 28.01 -8.43 1.11
CA VAL A 216 26.67 -8.61 0.52
C VAL A 216 25.92 -9.69 1.27
N SER A 217 24.71 -9.39 1.68
CA SER A 217 23.80 -10.35 2.31
C SER A 217 22.50 -10.46 1.54
N VAL A 218 21.88 -11.63 1.60
CA VAL A 218 20.56 -11.88 1.02
C VAL A 218 19.55 -11.96 2.14
N TYR A 219 18.49 -11.17 2.03
CA TYR A 219 17.35 -11.22 2.92
C TYR A 219 16.13 -11.74 2.17
N LEU A 220 15.66 -12.93 2.55
CA LEU A 220 14.41 -13.48 2.05
C LEU A 220 13.28 -12.95 2.94
N SER A 221 12.51 -12.01 2.39
CA SER A 221 11.44 -11.34 3.12
C SER A 221 10.23 -12.25 3.29
N ASP A 222 9.86 -12.55 4.53
CA ASP A 222 8.65 -13.31 4.91
C ASP A 222 7.41 -12.41 5.09
N LEU A 223 7.51 -11.12 4.77
CA LEU A 223 6.50 -10.10 5.05
C LEU A 223 5.08 -10.44 4.58
N TYR A 224 4.96 -11.41 3.70
CA TYR A 224 3.68 -11.89 3.20
C TYR A 224 3.00 -12.95 4.09
N ARG A 225 3.69 -13.49 5.10
CA ARG A 225 3.15 -14.54 5.98
C ARG A 225 2.85 -14.08 7.41
N SER A 226 3.57 -13.10 7.93
CA SER A 226 3.46 -12.71 9.34
C SER A 226 2.24 -11.84 9.67
N GLY A 227 1.60 -11.20 8.68
CA GLY A 227 0.38 -10.41 8.88
C GLY A 227 -0.93 -11.20 8.79
N HIS A 228 -0.89 -12.50 8.49
CA HIS A 228 -2.09 -13.29 8.20
C HIS A 228 -2.59 -14.17 9.37
N ALA A 229 -1.82 -14.27 10.45
CA ALA A 229 -2.20 -15.10 11.61
C ALA A 229 -3.26 -14.43 12.50
N ASP A 230 -3.27 -13.10 12.59
CA ASP A 230 -4.29 -12.36 13.34
C ASP A 230 -5.36 -11.86 12.35
N GLY A 231 -6.56 -12.44 12.48
CA GLY A 231 -7.67 -12.18 11.56
C GLY A 231 -7.94 -10.68 11.39
N VAL A 232 -8.11 -10.26 10.15
CA VAL A 232 -8.55 -8.89 9.81
C VAL A 232 -9.86 -8.62 10.50
N LYS A 233 -9.87 -7.63 11.42
CA LYS A 233 -11.06 -7.26 12.19
C LYS A 233 -11.61 -5.92 11.73
N ASP A 234 -10.75 -4.92 11.53
CA ASP A 234 -11.17 -3.58 11.11
C ASP A 234 -11.10 -3.46 9.59
N ILE A 235 -12.24 -3.20 8.98
CA ILE A 235 -12.39 -3.11 7.51
C ILE A 235 -13.12 -1.84 7.13
N THR A 236 -12.56 -1.10 6.18
CA THR A 236 -13.24 0.06 5.58
C THR A 236 -13.97 -0.33 4.30
N LEU A 237 -15.25 -0.01 4.23
CA LEU A 237 -16.11 -0.15 3.06
C LEU A 237 -16.23 1.21 2.39
N VAL A 238 -15.65 1.39 1.21
CA VAL A 238 -15.59 2.67 0.49
C VAL A 238 -16.61 2.66 -0.64
N LEU A 239 -17.64 3.49 -0.52
CA LEU A 239 -18.59 3.78 -1.60
C LEU A 239 -18.06 4.95 -2.43
N MET A 240 -17.73 4.70 -3.69
CA MET A 240 -17.20 5.70 -4.62
C MET A 240 -18.31 6.33 -5.45
N ALA A 241 -18.68 7.57 -5.11
CA ALA A 241 -19.77 8.32 -5.73
C ALA A 241 -19.28 9.61 -6.41
N SER A 242 -18.07 9.62 -6.99
CA SER A 242 -17.48 10.79 -7.64
C SER A 242 -17.59 10.79 -9.17
N GLY A 243 -18.24 9.80 -9.77
CA GLY A 243 -18.36 9.62 -11.22
C GLY A 243 -19.08 10.78 -11.91
N PHE A 244 -18.61 11.15 -13.10
CA PHE A 244 -19.21 12.23 -13.90
C PHE A 244 -20.46 11.82 -14.67
N GLY A 245 -20.74 10.52 -14.81
CA GLY A 245 -21.91 10.01 -15.51
C GLY A 245 -22.00 10.39 -17.01
N ARG A 246 -20.86 10.70 -17.66
CA ARG A 246 -20.79 11.26 -19.03
C ARG A 246 -21.48 10.41 -20.10
N ARG A 247 -21.58 9.09 -19.88
CA ARG A 247 -22.26 8.16 -20.81
C ARG A 247 -23.77 8.19 -20.61
N TYR A 248 -24.21 8.40 -19.39
CA TYR A 248 -25.63 8.38 -19.03
C TYR A 248 -26.38 9.58 -19.59
N SER A 249 -25.92 10.80 -19.29
CA SER A 249 -26.53 12.05 -19.75
C SER A 249 -25.56 13.21 -19.63
N ARG A 250 -25.77 14.27 -20.45
CA ARG A 250 -25.02 15.53 -20.33
C ARG A 250 -25.54 16.43 -19.20
N THR A 251 -26.79 16.26 -18.77
CA THR A 251 -27.50 17.15 -17.82
C THR A 251 -27.87 16.47 -16.53
N LYS A 252 -27.98 15.14 -16.50
CA LYS A 252 -28.40 14.37 -15.33
C LYS A 252 -27.28 13.47 -14.83
N ASN A 253 -27.17 13.35 -13.51
CA ASN A 253 -26.23 12.41 -12.90
C ASN A 253 -26.94 11.11 -12.54
N LYS A 254 -26.53 9.98 -13.14
CA LYS A 254 -27.12 8.65 -12.92
C LYS A 254 -27.25 8.26 -11.45
N LEU A 255 -26.32 8.71 -10.61
CA LEU A 255 -26.33 8.37 -9.18
C LEU A 255 -27.54 8.99 -8.44
N LEU A 256 -28.04 10.11 -8.94
CA LEU A 256 -29.19 10.84 -8.36
C LEU A 256 -30.55 10.38 -8.90
N GLU A 257 -30.54 9.58 -9.98
CA GLU A 257 -31.80 9.11 -10.59
C GLU A 257 -32.52 8.15 -9.65
N PRO A 258 -33.91 8.16 -9.73
CA PRO A 258 -34.74 7.26 -8.95
C PRO A 258 -34.48 5.79 -9.31
N PHE A 259 -34.39 4.95 -8.31
CA PHE A 259 -34.28 3.50 -8.42
C PHE A 259 -35.09 2.85 -7.29
N HIS A 260 -36.21 2.23 -7.62
CA HIS A 260 -37.15 1.61 -6.66
C HIS A 260 -37.48 2.49 -5.43
N GLY A 261 -37.79 3.76 -5.66
CA GLY A 261 -38.22 4.70 -4.62
C GLY A 261 -37.07 5.45 -3.91
N GLU A 262 -35.83 5.18 -4.27
CA GLU A 262 -34.65 5.85 -3.77
C GLU A 262 -33.73 6.29 -4.92
N SER A 263 -32.61 6.99 -4.64
CA SER A 263 -31.60 7.22 -5.65
C SER A 263 -30.65 6.03 -5.75
N VAL A 264 -30.03 5.84 -6.94
CA VAL A 264 -29.09 4.73 -7.23
C VAL A 264 -27.99 4.64 -6.16
N TRP A 265 -27.32 5.76 -5.83
CA TRP A 265 -26.28 5.76 -4.80
C TRP A 265 -26.78 5.39 -3.41
N ALA A 266 -28.00 5.84 -3.06
CA ALA A 266 -28.58 5.60 -1.74
C ALA A 266 -28.93 4.12 -1.57
N ARG A 267 -29.44 3.47 -2.61
CA ARG A 267 -29.69 2.02 -2.63
C ARG A 267 -28.38 1.24 -2.43
N THR A 268 -27.32 1.61 -3.14
CA THR A 268 -26.00 0.95 -2.96
C THR A 268 -25.47 1.17 -1.54
N LEU A 269 -25.60 2.38 -0.98
CA LEU A 269 -25.20 2.65 0.41
C LEU A 269 -25.98 1.80 1.40
N GLN A 270 -27.32 1.65 1.23
CA GLN A 270 -28.14 0.82 2.10
C GLN A 270 -27.70 -0.66 2.06
N ASN A 271 -27.36 -1.17 0.89
CA ASN A 271 -26.86 -2.54 0.75
C ASN A 271 -25.52 -2.73 1.49
N ILE A 272 -24.62 -1.75 1.41
CA ILE A 272 -23.35 -1.75 2.17
C ILE A 272 -23.62 -1.67 3.68
N ARG A 273 -24.56 -0.80 4.11
CA ARG A 273 -24.94 -0.70 5.52
C ARG A 273 -25.51 -2.01 6.05
N ARG A 274 -26.42 -2.63 5.30
CA ARG A 274 -26.97 -3.95 5.64
C ARG A 274 -25.86 -5.01 5.79
N ALA A 275 -24.87 -5.00 4.90
CA ALA A 275 -23.73 -5.89 5.03
C ALA A 275 -22.92 -5.60 6.30
N ALA A 276 -22.68 -4.34 6.62
CA ALA A 276 -22.00 -3.91 7.83
C ALA A 276 -22.75 -4.38 9.09
N ASP A 277 -24.07 -4.24 9.13
CA ASP A 277 -24.90 -4.69 10.26
C ASP A 277 -24.83 -6.22 10.45
N ILE A 278 -24.87 -6.99 9.34
CA ILE A 278 -24.72 -8.45 9.37
C ILE A 278 -23.33 -8.81 9.94
N LEU A 279 -22.25 -8.19 9.45
CA LEU A 279 -20.90 -8.47 9.91
C LEU A 279 -20.71 -8.15 11.38
N LYS A 280 -21.21 -6.99 11.87
CA LYS A 280 -21.17 -6.60 13.28
C LYS A 280 -21.91 -7.60 14.18
N LYS A 281 -23.02 -8.17 13.69
CA LYS A 281 -23.86 -9.11 14.45
C LYS A 281 -23.30 -10.54 14.45
N GLU A 282 -22.77 -11.00 13.32
CA GLU A 282 -22.45 -12.42 13.10
C GLU A 282 -20.96 -12.73 13.21
N THR A 283 -20.10 -11.71 13.24
CA THR A 283 -18.65 -11.90 13.23
C THR A 283 -17.94 -10.93 14.17
N SER A 284 -16.62 -11.09 14.33
CA SER A 284 -15.75 -10.11 15.02
C SER A 284 -15.27 -8.98 14.12
N ILE A 285 -15.74 -8.89 12.89
CA ILE A 285 -15.36 -7.87 11.93
C ILE A 285 -16.04 -6.54 12.29
N ARG A 286 -15.26 -5.45 12.30
CA ARG A 286 -15.71 -4.08 12.57
C ARG A 286 -15.65 -3.27 11.26
N PRO A 287 -16.77 -3.18 10.52
CA PRO A 287 -16.82 -2.41 9.29
C PRO A 287 -16.97 -0.90 9.59
N HIS A 288 -16.22 -0.08 8.85
CA HIS A 288 -16.29 1.38 8.80
C HIS A 288 -16.75 1.80 7.41
N ILE A 289 -17.76 2.65 7.29
CA ILE A 289 -18.31 3.05 6.00
C ILE A 289 -17.79 4.45 5.62
N LYS A 290 -17.23 4.57 4.41
CA LYS A 290 -16.78 5.84 3.85
C LYS A 290 -17.50 6.10 2.53
N LEU A 291 -18.11 7.28 2.40
CA LEU A 291 -18.67 7.77 1.15
C LEU A 291 -17.72 8.80 0.54
N VAL A 292 -17.13 8.50 -0.59
CA VAL A 292 -16.22 9.39 -1.32
C VAL A 292 -16.97 10.01 -2.49
N THR A 293 -17.23 11.32 -2.43
CA THR A 293 -17.99 12.02 -3.47
C THR A 293 -17.46 13.43 -3.72
N ARG A 294 -17.68 13.96 -4.93
CA ARG A 294 -17.51 15.38 -5.29
C ARG A 294 -18.85 16.12 -5.36
N LEU A 295 -19.96 15.40 -5.29
CA LEU A 295 -21.31 15.93 -5.50
C LEU A 295 -21.87 16.46 -4.18
N THR A 296 -22.03 17.78 -4.08
CA THR A 296 -22.58 18.47 -2.89
C THR A 296 -23.95 17.91 -2.52
N GLU A 297 -24.82 17.65 -3.52
CA GLU A 297 -26.14 17.09 -3.29
C GLU A 297 -26.08 15.70 -2.61
N ILE A 298 -25.15 14.85 -2.99
CA ILE A 298 -24.95 13.54 -2.33
C ILE A 298 -24.42 13.76 -0.90
N MET A 299 -23.51 14.71 -0.70
CA MET A 299 -22.98 15.01 0.63
C MET A 299 -24.08 15.48 1.60
N GLU A 300 -24.92 16.41 1.16
CA GLU A 300 -26.03 16.96 1.95
C GLU A 300 -27.07 15.88 2.28
N ARG A 301 -27.48 15.11 1.28
CA ARG A 301 -28.44 13.99 1.48
C ARG A 301 -27.84 12.92 2.41
N ALA A 302 -26.58 12.55 2.25
CA ALA A 302 -25.91 11.58 3.10
C ALA A 302 -25.77 12.07 4.55
N ALA A 303 -25.43 13.34 4.77
CA ALA A 303 -25.41 13.95 6.09
C ALA A 303 -26.79 13.93 6.78
N GLY A 304 -27.86 14.10 5.99
CA GLY A 304 -29.24 14.01 6.46
C GLY A 304 -29.67 12.62 6.96
N LEU A 305 -28.95 11.55 6.55
CA LEU A 305 -29.25 10.18 7.00
C LEU A 305 -28.88 9.93 8.48
N ARG A 306 -28.11 10.82 9.11
CA ARG A 306 -27.68 10.73 10.53
C ARG A 306 -27.15 9.34 10.90
N MET A 307 -26.26 8.80 10.08
CA MET A 307 -25.61 7.52 10.28
C MET A 307 -24.28 7.74 11.03
N ASP A 308 -24.19 7.29 12.28
CA ASP A 308 -23.00 7.48 13.14
C ASP A 308 -21.75 6.77 12.61
N ASP A 309 -21.93 5.73 11.81
CA ASP A 309 -20.85 4.91 11.23
C ASP A 309 -20.48 5.29 9.78
N LEU A 310 -21.06 6.38 9.24
CA LEU A 310 -20.79 6.90 7.90
C LEU A 310 -19.90 8.13 7.96
N GLN A 311 -18.72 8.07 7.39
CA GLN A 311 -17.90 9.24 7.13
C GLN A 311 -18.00 9.67 5.67
N ILE A 312 -18.29 10.96 5.45
CA ILE A 312 -18.40 11.56 4.12
C ILE A 312 -17.07 12.26 3.80
N LEU A 313 -16.46 11.90 2.66
CA LEU A 313 -15.19 12.42 2.20
C LEU A 313 -15.35 13.16 0.88
N TYR A 314 -14.96 14.42 0.84
CA TYR A 314 -14.97 15.21 -0.39
C TYR A 314 -13.78 14.82 -1.29
N ASN A 315 -14.06 14.51 -2.55
CA ASN A 315 -13.05 14.21 -3.55
C ASN A 315 -12.77 15.41 -4.45
N SER A 316 -11.82 16.25 -4.05
CA SER A 316 -11.41 17.43 -4.84
C SER A 316 -10.69 17.07 -6.14
N MET A 317 -10.15 15.84 -6.25
CA MET A 317 -9.35 15.38 -7.40
C MET A 317 -10.15 14.41 -8.31
N ALA A 318 -11.48 14.51 -8.32
CA ALA A 318 -12.33 13.60 -9.09
C ALA A 318 -12.04 13.59 -10.59
N GLU A 319 -11.49 14.69 -11.13
CA GLU A 319 -11.09 14.81 -12.54
C GLU A 319 -9.94 13.89 -12.94
N GLU A 320 -9.13 13.44 -11.98
CA GLU A 320 -8.08 12.45 -12.21
C GLU A 320 -8.64 11.02 -12.41
N GLY A 321 -9.96 10.84 -12.39
CA GLY A 321 -10.64 9.57 -12.59
C GLY A 321 -10.89 8.80 -11.30
N ILE A 322 -11.37 7.54 -11.45
CA ILE A 322 -11.78 6.67 -10.34
C ILE A 322 -10.68 6.45 -9.29
N THR A 323 -9.42 6.50 -9.71
CA THR A 323 -8.27 6.27 -8.82
C THR A 323 -8.12 7.33 -7.75
N SER A 324 -8.62 8.56 -7.97
CA SER A 324 -8.67 9.60 -6.93
C SER A 324 -9.57 9.19 -5.76
N SER A 325 -10.74 8.62 -6.05
CA SER A 325 -11.64 8.09 -5.02
C SER A 325 -11.02 6.91 -4.26
N ILE A 326 -10.31 6.03 -4.96
CA ILE A 326 -9.59 4.90 -4.35
C ILE A 326 -8.50 5.42 -3.40
N ARG A 327 -7.67 6.37 -3.84
CA ARG A 327 -6.62 6.97 -2.98
C ARG A 327 -7.21 7.65 -1.75
N THR A 328 -8.29 8.43 -1.93
CA THR A 328 -8.98 9.11 -0.82
C THR A 328 -9.52 8.10 0.19
N GLY A 329 -10.21 7.06 -0.28
CA GLY A 329 -10.72 5.99 0.59
C GLY A 329 -9.61 5.19 1.28
N THR A 330 -8.51 4.92 0.57
CA THR A 330 -7.34 4.22 1.15
C THR A 330 -6.69 5.04 2.26
N ARG A 331 -6.47 6.35 2.06
CA ARG A 331 -5.92 7.23 3.10
C ARG A 331 -6.79 7.26 4.33
N ALA A 332 -8.10 7.41 4.16
CA ALA A 332 -9.04 7.40 5.28
C ALA A 332 -9.04 6.07 6.03
N ALA A 333 -8.97 4.93 5.31
CA ALA A 333 -8.87 3.61 5.92
C ALA A 333 -7.58 3.44 6.74
N LEU A 334 -6.45 3.95 6.23
CA LEU A 334 -5.17 3.91 6.93
C LEU A 334 -5.17 4.79 8.19
N LEU A 335 -5.77 5.98 8.13
CA LEU A 335 -5.92 6.87 9.29
C LEU A 335 -6.77 6.25 10.39
N ASP A 336 -7.79 5.46 10.03
CA ASP A 336 -8.61 4.72 11.00
C ASP A 336 -7.92 3.43 11.52
N GLY A 337 -6.72 3.11 11.04
CA GLY A 337 -6.03 1.86 11.39
C GLY A 337 -6.68 0.60 10.80
N SER A 338 -7.48 0.73 9.74
CA SER A 338 -8.15 -0.41 9.11
C SER A 338 -7.14 -1.40 8.52
N GLN A 339 -7.41 -2.68 8.75
CA GLN A 339 -6.59 -3.80 8.27
C GLN A 339 -6.98 -4.27 6.87
N GLY A 340 -8.16 -3.84 6.39
CA GLY A 340 -8.64 -4.12 5.05
C GLY A 340 -9.47 -2.98 4.49
N VAL A 341 -9.54 -2.88 3.16
CA VAL A 341 -10.37 -1.92 2.44
C VAL A 341 -11.08 -2.59 1.28
N LEU A 342 -12.35 -2.26 1.10
CA LEU A 342 -13.16 -2.68 -0.04
C LEU A 342 -13.72 -1.46 -0.76
N PHE A 343 -13.70 -1.52 -2.10
CA PHE A 343 -14.20 -0.45 -2.95
C PHE A 343 -15.44 -0.89 -3.71
N PHE A 344 -16.49 -0.09 -3.60
CA PHE A 344 -17.77 -0.29 -4.28
C PHE A 344 -18.05 0.93 -5.17
N ALA A 345 -18.45 0.69 -6.41
CA ALA A 345 -19.01 1.75 -7.25
C ALA A 345 -20.42 2.08 -6.80
N ALA A 346 -20.81 3.36 -6.80
CA ALA A 346 -22.09 3.79 -6.29
C ALA A 346 -23.28 3.51 -7.24
N ASP A 347 -23.00 3.02 -8.43
CA ASP A 347 -23.93 2.66 -9.48
C ASP A 347 -24.26 1.15 -9.57
N MET A 348 -24.00 0.41 -8.49
CA MET A 348 -24.26 -1.06 -8.39
C MET A 348 -25.42 -1.37 -7.44
N PRO A 349 -26.66 -0.93 -7.72
CA PRO A 349 -27.77 -1.04 -6.78
C PRO A 349 -28.32 -2.47 -6.61
N TYR A 350 -28.01 -3.37 -7.55
CA TYR A 350 -28.48 -4.77 -7.54
C TYR A 350 -27.68 -5.66 -6.58
N LEU A 351 -26.47 -5.25 -6.17
CA LEU A 351 -25.64 -6.03 -5.28
C LEU A 351 -26.14 -6.01 -3.84
N GLY A 352 -26.73 -7.13 -3.39
CA GLY A 352 -27.39 -7.25 -2.10
C GLY A 352 -26.43 -7.26 -0.90
N GLY A 353 -26.88 -6.73 0.25
CA GLY A 353 -26.09 -6.69 1.48
C GLY A 353 -25.67 -8.06 2.00
N ASN A 354 -26.46 -9.11 1.79
CA ASN A 354 -26.11 -10.48 2.20
C ASN A 354 -24.89 -11.01 1.43
N ASP A 355 -24.82 -10.75 0.11
CA ASP A 355 -23.71 -11.18 -0.72
C ASP A 355 -22.44 -10.37 -0.42
N ILE A 356 -22.58 -9.07 -0.16
CA ILE A 356 -21.47 -8.24 0.31
C ILE A 356 -20.92 -8.79 1.64
N ALA A 357 -21.77 -9.07 2.63
CA ALA A 357 -21.34 -9.59 3.93
C ALA A 357 -20.64 -10.95 3.80
N ARG A 358 -21.20 -11.85 2.97
CA ARG A 358 -20.62 -13.16 2.71
C ARG A 358 -19.26 -13.04 2.02
N PHE A 359 -19.16 -12.19 1.00
CA PHE A 359 -17.87 -11.92 0.32
C PHE A 359 -16.81 -11.43 1.29
N ILE A 360 -17.14 -10.48 2.18
CA ILE A 360 -16.19 -9.92 3.15
C ILE A 360 -15.74 -11.00 4.14
N ARG A 361 -16.68 -11.76 4.71
CA ARG A 361 -16.38 -12.84 5.65
C ARG A 361 -15.46 -13.90 5.04
N ASP A 362 -15.80 -14.34 3.84
CA ASP A 362 -15.06 -15.40 3.15
C ASP A 362 -13.69 -14.89 2.66
N PHE A 363 -13.58 -13.63 2.21
CA PHE A 363 -12.31 -12.97 1.92
C PHE A 363 -11.40 -12.93 3.14
N VAL A 364 -11.92 -12.49 4.29
CA VAL A 364 -11.17 -12.43 5.55
C VAL A 364 -10.67 -13.84 5.93
N SER A 365 -11.53 -14.84 5.84
CA SER A 365 -11.21 -16.22 6.20
C SER A 365 -10.25 -16.90 5.21
N SER A 366 -10.22 -16.46 3.96
CA SER A 366 -9.41 -17.09 2.90
C SER A 366 -7.90 -16.90 3.10
N GLY A 367 -7.48 -15.95 3.92
CA GLY A 367 -6.07 -15.57 4.07
C GLY A 367 -5.47 -14.90 2.82
N LYS A 368 -6.23 -14.69 1.74
CA LYS A 368 -5.76 -14.04 0.50
C LYS A 368 -5.57 -12.55 0.69
N THR A 369 -4.60 -11.99 -0.03
CA THR A 369 -4.29 -10.55 0.02
C THR A 369 -5.30 -9.72 -0.74
N TYR A 370 -5.83 -10.27 -1.83
CA TYR A 370 -6.80 -9.62 -2.72
C TYR A 370 -8.09 -10.42 -2.73
N GLY A 371 -9.20 -9.72 -3.00
CA GLY A 371 -10.49 -10.35 -3.23
C GLY A 371 -11.26 -9.62 -4.31
N CYS A 372 -12.08 -10.32 -5.07
CA CYS A 372 -13.04 -9.71 -5.96
C CYS A 372 -14.28 -10.58 -6.14
N MET A 373 -15.40 -9.93 -6.44
CA MET A 373 -16.57 -10.63 -6.95
C MET A 373 -16.38 -10.89 -8.44
N ALA A 374 -16.84 -12.05 -8.91
CA ALA A 374 -16.72 -12.46 -10.29
C ALA A 374 -17.97 -13.22 -10.72
N CYS A 375 -18.32 -13.20 -12.00
CA CYS A 375 -19.28 -14.16 -12.53
C CYS A 375 -18.54 -15.26 -13.30
N ARG A 376 -19.13 -16.45 -13.32
CA ARG A 376 -18.73 -17.50 -14.25
C ARG A 376 -19.39 -17.18 -15.60
N ASP A 377 -18.59 -16.79 -16.57
CA ASP A 377 -19.07 -16.78 -17.94
C ASP A 377 -19.12 -18.23 -18.42
N THR A 378 -20.33 -18.76 -18.57
CA THR A 378 -20.56 -20.13 -19.07
C THR A 378 -20.18 -20.29 -20.54
N ALA A 379 -19.86 -19.20 -21.24
CA ALA A 379 -19.48 -19.19 -22.65
C ALA A 379 -17.97 -19.03 -22.91
N ALA A 380 -17.16 -18.63 -21.93
CA ALA A 380 -15.72 -18.50 -22.09
C ALA A 380 -15.04 -19.87 -21.93
N ARG A 381 -14.45 -20.32 -23.00
CA ARG A 381 -13.73 -21.59 -23.14
C ARG A 381 -12.69 -21.82 -22.05
N GLN A 382 -12.50 -23.07 -21.67
CA GLN A 382 -11.63 -23.66 -20.66
C GLN A 382 -10.10 -23.35 -20.80
N ASP A 383 -9.69 -22.47 -21.70
CA ASP A 383 -8.27 -22.26 -22.07
C ASP A 383 -7.56 -21.08 -21.42
N ALA A 384 -8.22 -20.32 -20.55
CA ALA A 384 -7.53 -19.25 -19.83
C ALA A 384 -7.85 -19.34 -18.32
N GLY A 385 -6.87 -19.74 -17.55
CA GLY A 385 -6.95 -20.00 -16.10
C GLY A 385 -7.31 -18.81 -15.20
N ALA A 386 -7.98 -17.78 -15.72
CA ALA A 386 -8.56 -16.69 -14.96
C ALA A 386 -10.06 -16.57 -15.27
N PRO A 387 -10.92 -16.47 -14.24
CA PRO A 387 -12.35 -16.22 -14.46
C PRO A 387 -12.57 -14.90 -15.20
N GLY A 388 -13.61 -14.84 -16.04
CA GLY A 388 -14.03 -13.60 -16.69
C GLY A 388 -14.33 -12.54 -15.64
N VAL A 389 -13.43 -11.56 -15.49
CA VAL A 389 -13.52 -10.52 -14.45
C VAL A 389 -14.10 -9.26 -15.07
N PHE A 390 -15.23 -8.79 -14.54
CA PHE A 390 -15.84 -7.52 -14.94
C PHE A 390 -14.97 -6.31 -14.55
N THR A 391 -15.15 -5.19 -15.26
CA THR A 391 -14.38 -3.97 -15.03
C THR A 391 -14.79 -3.19 -13.78
N SER A 392 -16.01 -3.40 -13.29
CA SER A 392 -16.64 -2.63 -12.21
C SER A 392 -16.97 -3.43 -10.95
N VAL A 393 -16.39 -4.62 -10.78
CA VAL A 393 -16.69 -5.46 -9.60
C VAL A 393 -16.06 -4.92 -8.33
N PRO A 394 -16.70 -5.13 -7.15
CA PRO A 394 -16.10 -4.82 -5.87
C PRO A 394 -14.76 -5.50 -5.68
N GLY A 395 -13.76 -4.73 -5.27
CA GLY A 395 -12.41 -5.22 -4.97
C GLY A 395 -12.07 -5.08 -3.50
N ALA A 396 -11.47 -6.12 -2.92
CA ALA A 396 -11.03 -6.19 -1.53
C ALA A 396 -9.50 -6.26 -1.45
N PHE A 397 -8.92 -5.59 -0.48
CA PHE A 397 -7.48 -5.43 -0.32
C PHE A 397 -7.10 -5.50 1.16
N ARG A 398 -6.09 -6.32 1.52
CA ARG A 398 -5.52 -6.33 2.86
C ARG A 398 -4.53 -5.19 3.03
N LEU A 399 -4.87 -4.23 3.88
CA LEU A 399 -3.99 -3.10 4.20
C LEU A 399 -2.89 -3.44 5.21
N THR A 400 -2.90 -4.61 5.81
CA THR A 400 -1.78 -5.10 6.62
C THR A 400 -0.53 -5.35 5.77
N ASP A 401 -0.68 -5.49 4.45
CA ASP A 401 0.43 -5.59 3.52
C ASP A 401 0.85 -4.20 3.02
N PRO A 402 2.06 -3.71 3.34
CA PRO A 402 2.56 -2.42 2.86
C PRO A 402 2.56 -2.29 1.34
N LEU A 403 2.85 -3.39 0.61
CA LEU A 403 2.82 -3.41 -0.85
C LEU A 403 1.43 -3.02 -1.40
N VAL A 404 0.38 -3.54 -0.78
CA VAL A 404 -1.01 -3.21 -1.17
C VAL A 404 -1.31 -1.74 -0.96
N ARG A 405 -0.87 -1.17 0.18
CA ARG A 405 -1.02 0.26 0.48
C ARG A 405 -0.38 1.11 -0.61
N ASP A 406 0.88 0.82 -0.90
CA ASP A 406 1.66 1.55 -1.91
C ASP A 406 1.04 1.43 -3.31
N GLN A 407 0.58 0.23 -3.68
CA GLN A 407 -0.09 0.02 -4.96
C GLN A 407 -1.39 0.82 -5.07
N LEU A 408 -2.23 0.84 -4.03
CA LEU A 408 -3.49 1.59 -4.02
C LEU A 408 -3.25 3.10 -4.09
N LEU A 409 -2.27 3.61 -3.32
CA LEU A 409 -1.93 5.03 -3.28
C LEU A 409 -1.24 5.52 -4.56
N ALA A 410 -0.56 4.62 -5.29
CA ALA A 410 0.10 4.93 -6.56
C ALA A 410 -0.82 4.86 -7.78
N LEU A 411 -2.10 4.51 -7.62
CA LEU A 411 -3.04 4.41 -8.74
C LEU A 411 -3.28 5.77 -9.41
N LYS A 412 -3.32 5.78 -10.77
CA LYS A 412 -3.59 6.98 -11.59
C LYS A 412 -4.56 6.66 -12.72
N GLY A 413 -5.31 7.70 -13.14
CA GLY A 413 -6.25 7.65 -14.27
C GLY A 413 -7.52 6.85 -13.98
N ASP A 414 -8.22 6.45 -15.03
CA ASP A 414 -9.54 5.81 -14.96
C ASP A 414 -9.52 4.28 -14.83
N ARG A 415 -8.35 3.67 -14.81
CA ARG A 415 -8.24 2.22 -14.65
C ARG A 415 -8.21 1.88 -13.16
N GLY A 416 -9.34 1.47 -12.61
CA GLY A 416 -9.55 1.17 -11.19
C GLY A 416 -8.61 0.12 -10.59
N ALA A 417 -8.82 -0.21 -9.31
CA ALA A 417 -7.98 -1.12 -8.53
C ALA A 417 -7.94 -2.56 -9.07
N MET A 418 -8.88 -2.96 -9.93
CA MET A 418 -8.89 -4.29 -10.55
C MET A 418 -7.61 -4.62 -11.33
N ARG A 419 -6.89 -3.61 -11.83
CA ARG A 419 -5.57 -3.84 -12.47
C ARG A 419 -4.53 -4.41 -11.50
N ILE A 420 -4.67 -4.13 -10.19
CA ILE A 420 -3.81 -4.72 -9.16
C ILE A 420 -4.21 -6.19 -9.00
N ILE A 421 -5.48 -6.47 -8.75
CA ILE A 421 -5.99 -7.83 -8.54
C ILE A 421 -5.63 -8.77 -9.69
N ARG A 422 -5.76 -8.32 -10.95
CA ARG A 422 -5.41 -9.10 -12.14
C ARG A 422 -3.94 -9.53 -12.22
N ARG A 423 -3.04 -8.85 -11.50
CA ARG A 423 -1.62 -9.23 -11.42
C ARG A 423 -1.37 -10.37 -10.44
N TYR A 424 -2.32 -10.64 -9.54
CA TYR A 424 -2.18 -11.61 -8.44
C TYR A 424 -3.35 -12.62 -8.39
N PRO A 425 -3.70 -13.30 -9.52
CA PRO A 425 -4.85 -14.20 -9.56
C PRO A 425 -4.73 -15.35 -8.55
N TRP A 426 -3.50 -15.80 -8.28
CA TRP A 426 -3.20 -16.85 -7.30
C TRP A 426 -3.37 -16.43 -5.83
N ASP A 427 -3.29 -15.13 -5.54
CA ASP A 427 -3.45 -14.55 -4.20
C ASP A 427 -4.76 -13.78 -4.08
N THR A 428 -5.69 -14.06 -4.98
CA THR A 428 -7.01 -13.46 -5.04
C THR A 428 -8.06 -14.48 -4.61
N TYR A 429 -8.93 -14.06 -3.68
CA TYR A 429 -10.16 -14.75 -3.38
C TYR A 429 -11.24 -14.32 -4.37
N TYR A 430 -11.86 -15.26 -5.06
CA TYR A 430 -12.94 -15.00 -6.01
C TYR A 430 -14.28 -15.46 -5.41
N TYR A 431 -15.17 -14.48 -5.21
CA TYR A 431 -16.55 -14.73 -4.82
C TYR A 431 -17.41 -14.76 -6.07
N TYR A 432 -17.95 -15.94 -6.41
CA TYR A 432 -18.75 -16.10 -7.60
C TYR A 432 -20.22 -15.82 -7.35
N ILE A 433 -20.78 -14.90 -8.14
CA ILE A 433 -22.18 -14.44 -8.09
C ILE A 433 -22.73 -14.35 -9.52
N GLU A 434 -24.06 -14.35 -9.66
CA GLU A 434 -24.69 -14.15 -10.97
C GLU A 434 -24.42 -12.76 -11.52
N LYS A 435 -24.28 -12.66 -12.84
CA LYS A 435 -23.92 -11.42 -13.56
C LYS A 435 -24.85 -10.27 -13.22
N ARG A 436 -26.16 -10.48 -13.17
CA ARG A 436 -27.18 -9.45 -12.89
C ARG A 436 -26.92 -8.66 -11.60
N TYR A 437 -26.29 -9.26 -10.59
CA TYR A 437 -25.99 -8.58 -9.32
C TYR A 437 -24.75 -7.68 -9.40
N LEU A 438 -23.94 -7.84 -10.46
CA LEU A 438 -22.72 -7.05 -10.71
C LEU A 438 -22.94 -6.01 -11.81
N GLU A 439 -24.15 -5.88 -12.33
CA GLU A 439 -24.48 -4.89 -13.35
C GLU A 439 -24.54 -3.49 -12.73
N ASP A 440 -23.89 -2.55 -13.39
CA ASP A 440 -23.91 -1.13 -13.09
C ASP A 440 -24.94 -0.41 -13.96
N ILE A 441 -25.47 0.70 -13.45
CA ILE A 441 -26.37 1.57 -14.21
C ILE A 441 -25.53 2.44 -15.13
N ASP A 442 -25.49 2.15 -16.41
CA ASP A 442 -24.76 2.93 -17.43
C ASP A 442 -25.68 3.74 -18.37
N LEU A 443 -26.90 3.25 -18.60
CA LEU A 443 -27.89 3.86 -19.49
C LEU A 443 -29.21 4.09 -18.75
N PRO A 444 -30.06 5.03 -19.20
CA PRO A 444 -31.42 5.22 -18.63
C PRO A 444 -32.28 3.95 -18.67
N SER A 445 -32.10 3.09 -19.68
CA SER A 445 -32.77 1.79 -19.79
C SER A 445 -32.42 0.78 -18.70
N ASP A 446 -31.32 0.99 -17.97
CA ASP A 446 -30.89 0.08 -16.91
C ASP A 446 -31.62 0.36 -15.58
N LEU A 447 -32.49 1.38 -15.58
CA LEU A 447 -33.33 1.75 -14.42
C LEU A 447 -34.70 1.08 -14.45
N ASP A 448 -35.12 0.54 -15.60
CA ASP A 448 -36.39 -0.16 -15.80
C ASP A 448 -36.25 -1.64 -15.38
#